data_efc9515cedcf5184c070a9c0234e1468
#
_entry.id   efc9515cedcf5184c070a9c0234e1468
#
_cell.length_a   1.000
_cell.length_b   1.000
_cell.length_c   1.000
_cell.angle_alpha   90.00
_cell.angle_beta   90.00
_cell.angle_gamma   90.00
#
_symmetry.space_group_name_H-M   'P 1'
#
loop_
_entity.id
_entity.type
_entity.pdbx_description
1 polymer ?
#
loop_
_entity_poly.entity_id
_entity_poly.type
_entity_poly.pdbx_seq_one_letter_code
_entity_poly.pdbx_strand_id
1 'polypeptide(L)'
;MNRGLLERLFDLRGRGTNVRTELIAGVTTFVTMAYILFVNVRFLGEDGAGMPDEAVFFATAVAAGVVSLAMGLFVNVPVALAPGMGLNAYFMSVVLGSGGTITWQIALGAVFVSGLLFVLLTVTRVRQTMVAAVPPSLRAGITVGIGLFIATIGLKMSGLMTISVPPGHAVDPAKGGVLAGDAFLPALGDFIHRRDAQLALVTLAVIAVLMALRVRGALLIGIAVGTLVGVPMGVTDFSALGSAGWLPDFDRLAVGALDVKGALAVGLIDIILLFTFVELFDSFGTLVGTLNRAGLLKDRKQGERTVGRAMLVDAAGVSAGALLGTSTVTAYIESASGIAAGGRTGLTAVTTGVLFLAALWLAPLALVVPSAVTAPALIAVGVL
;
A
#
# COMPACT_ATOMS: atom_id res chain seq x y z
N MET A 1 -13.11 11.52 40.20
CA MET A 1 -11.95 12.00 39.38
C MET A 1 -12.39 12.15 37.94
N ASN A 2 -12.36 13.36 37.39
CA ASN A 2 -12.69 13.59 35.97
C ASN A 2 -11.72 12.84 35.10
N ARG A 3 -12.18 11.77 34.42
CA ARG A 3 -11.39 11.10 33.38
C ARG A 3 -11.22 12.09 32.22
N GLY A 4 -9.98 12.38 31.83
CA GLY A 4 -9.73 13.24 30.68
C GLY A 4 -10.38 12.65 29.40
N LEU A 5 -10.61 13.50 28.38
CA LEU A 5 -11.27 13.10 27.12
C LEU A 5 -10.63 11.86 26.47
N LEU A 6 -9.30 11.82 26.40
CA LEU A 6 -8.55 10.70 25.81
C LEU A 6 -8.73 9.39 26.59
N GLU A 7 -8.84 9.47 27.92
CA GLU A 7 -9.11 8.30 28.76
C GLU A 7 -10.51 7.73 28.52
N ARG A 8 -11.49 8.61 28.28
CA ARG A 8 -12.87 8.17 27.96
C ARG A 8 -12.98 7.53 26.58
N LEU A 9 -12.24 8.04 25.59
CA LEU A 9 -12.28 7.56 24.22
C LEU A 9 -11.49 6.25 24.04
N PHE A 10 -10.30 6.16 24.66
CA PHE A 10 -9.36 5.08 24.35
C PHE A 10 -9.12 4.07 25.47
N ASP A 11 -9.62 4.33 26.70
CA ASP A 11 -9.44 3.46 27.88
C ASP A 11 -7.97 3.08 28.11
N LEU A 12 -7.10 4.11 28.15
CA LEU A 12 -5.64 3.94 28.20
C LEU A 12 -5.20 3.14 29.43
N ARG A 13 -5.75 3.48 30.61
CA ARG A 13 -5.41 2.81 31.88
C ARG A 13 -5.92 1.38 31.91
N GLY A 14 -7.14 1.14 31.42
CA GLY A 14 -7.71 -0.21 31.32
C GLY A 14 -6.91 -1.14 30.44
N ARG A 15 -6.20 -0.57 29.44
CA ARG A 15 -5.31 -1.33 28.52
C ARG A 15 -3.84 -1.27 28.93
N GLY A 16 -3.49 -0.73 30.12
CA GLY A 16 -2.13 -0.70 30.65
C GLY A 16 -1.15 0.17 29.88
N THR A 17 -1.63 1.26 29.28
CA THR A 17 -0.83 2.19 28.49
C THR A 17 -1.06 3.65 28.94
N ASN A 18 -0.39 4.58 28.29
CA ASN A 18 -0.52 6.02 28.54
C ASN A 18 -0.36 6.81 27.22
N VAL A 19 -0.77 8.08 27.24
CA VAL A 19 -0.74 8.96 26.05
C VAL A 19 0.64 9.01 25.40
N ARG A 20 1.70 9.16 26.17
CA ARG A 20 3.07 9.24 25.63
C ARG A 20 3.46 7.97 24.87
N THR A 21 3.18 6.81 25.44
CA THR A 21 3.48 5.52 24.80
C THR A 21 2.69 5.35 23.51
N GLU A 22 1.41 5.69 23.51
CA GLU A 22 0.55 5.59 22.32
C GLU A 22 1.01 6.56 21.21
N LEU A 23 1.39 7.79 21.54
CA LEU A 23 1.94 8.74 20.56
C LEU A 23 3.25 8.23 19.96
N ILE A 24 4.18 7.72 20.78
CA ILE A 24 5.44 7.13 20.29
C ILE A 24 5.16 5.92 19.40
N ALA A 25 4.20 5.08 19.78
CA ALA A 25 3.77 3.94 18.98
C ALA A 25 3.18 4.37 17.62
N GLY A 26 2.35 5.43 17.61
CA GLY A 26 1.78 5.98 16.38
C GLY A 26 2.84 6.57 15.45
N VAL A 27 3.80 7.34 16.00
CA VAL A 27 4.94 7.83 15.22
C VAL A 27 5.79 6.67 14.68
N THR A 28 6.01 5.62 15.48
CA THR A 28 6.76 4.44 15.04
C THR A 28 6.03 3.74 13.89
N THR A 29 4.70 3.56 13.97
CA THR A 29 3.89 2.99 12.89
C THR A 29 3.97 3.86 11.65
N PHE A 30 3.80 5.18 11.77
CA PHE A 30 3.88 6.10 10.64
C PHE A 30 5.24 6.00 9.93
N VAL A 31 6.36 6.07 10.67
CA VAL A 31 7.71 6.01 10.08
C VAL A 31 7.95 4.68 9.35
N THR A 32 7.39 3.57 9.85
CA THR A 32 7.52 2.27 9.17
C THR A 32 6.62 2.14 7.94
N MET A 33 5.51 2.90 7.87
CA MET A 33 4.55 2.87 6.76
C MET A 33 4.75 3.99 5.74
N ALA A 34 5.40 5.11 6.10
CA ALA A 34 5.43 6.33 5.28
C ALA A 34 6.08 6.15 3.89
N TYR A 35 6.85 5.08 3.69
CA TYR A 35 7.39 4.73 2.38
C TYR A 35 6.28 4.54 1.31
N ILE A 36 5.04 4.19 1.73
CA ILE A 36 3.89 4.01 0.83
C ILE A 36 3.55 5.29 0.06
N LEU A 37 3.77 6.46 0.66
CA LEU A 37 3.52 7.75 0.03
C LEU A 37 4.29 7.91 -1.28
N PHE A 38 5.50 7.38 -1.35
CA PHE A 38 6.37 7.44 -2.52
C PHE A 38 6.18 6.24 -3.45
N VAL A 39 6.02 5.06 -2.88
CA VAL A 39 5.92 3.83 -3.65
C VAL A 39 4.57 3.71 -4.35
N ASN A 40 3.48 4.14 -3.73
CA ASN A 40 2.15 4.09 -4.35
C ASN A 40 2.05 4.96 -5.61
N VAL A 41 2.74 6.11 -5.62
CA VAL A 41 2.85 6.97 -6.81
C VAL A 41 3.48 6.22 -7.98
N ARG A 42 4.43 5.32 -7.73
CA ARG A 42 5.06 4.52 -8.81
C ARG A 42 4.16 3.44 -9.38
N PHE A 43 3.18 2.96 -8.64
CA PHE A 43 2.19 2.01 -9.16
C PHE A 43 1.05 2.69 -9.91
N LEU A 44 0.50 3.74 -9.34
CA LEU A 44 -0.73 4.35 -9.84
C LEU A 44 -0.46 5.62 -10.68
N GLY A 45 0.69 6.26 -10.48
CA GLY A 45 1.07 7.51 -11.12
C GLY A 45 1.32 7.40 -12.63
N GLU A 46 1.87 8.46 -13.20
CA GLU A 46 2.07 8.62 -14.67
C GLU A 46 2.90 7.49 -15.27
N ASP A 47 3.97 7.07 -14.60
CA ASP A 47 4.83 5.95 -15.02
C ASP A 47 4.20 4.57 -14.79
N GLY A 48 3.11 4.49 -14.02
CA GLY A 48 2.39 3.27 -13.66
C GLY A 48 1.05 3.14 -14.39
N ALA A 49 -0.04 3.32 -13.66
CA ALA A 49 -1.40 3.22 -14.21
C ALA A 49 -1.87 4.48 -14.96
N GLY A 50 -1.04 5.52 -15.06
CA GLY A 50 -1.34 6.74 -15.83
C GLY A 50 -2.18 7.77 -15.07
N MET A 51 -2.21 7.74 -13.73
CA MET A 51 -2.84 8.78 -12.92
C MET A 51 -1.86 9.94 -12.68
N PRO A 52 -2.35 11.17 -12.45
CA PRO A 52 -1.46 12.25 -12.03
C PRO A 52 -0.75 11.93 -10.70
N ASP A 53 0.57 12.05 -10.65
CA ASP A 53 1.39 11.70 -9.48
C ASP A 53 0.94 12.42 -8.19
N GLU A 54 0.62 13.72 -8.32
CA GLU A 54 0.12 14.54 -7.20
C GLU A 54 -1.22 14.01 -6.67
N ALA A 55 -2.13 13.58 -7.57
CA ALA A 55 -3.42 13.02 -7.20
C ALA A 55 -3.24 11.70 -6.43
N VAL A 56 -2.33 10.84 -6.88
CA VAL A 56 -2.03 9.57 -6.20
C VAL A 56 -1.43 9.81 -4.82
N PHE A 57 -0.49 10.76 -4.69
CA PHE A 57 0.10 11.11 -3.40
C PHE A 57 -0.96 11.63 -2.42
N PHE A 58 -1.80 12.56 -2.89
CA PHE A 58 -2.90 13.10 -2.10
C PHE A 58 -3.86 11.99 -1.67
N ALA A 59 -4.34 11.18 -2.61
CA ALA A 59 -5.27 10.09 -2.34
C ALA A 59 -4.68 9.08 -1.34
N THR A 60 -3.39 8.76 -1.46
CA THR A 60 -2.67 7.88 -0.55
C THR A 60 -2.63 8.43 0.87
N ALA A 61 -2.22 9.70 1.03
CA ALA A 61 -2.11 10.34 2.33
C ALA A 61 -3.47 10.51 3.01
N VAL A 62 -4.49 10.97 2.26
CA VAL A 62 -5.84 11.18 2.78
C VAL A 62 -6.51 9.85 3.11
N ALA A 63 -6.44 8.86 2.23
CA ALA A 63 -7.04 7.55 2.47
C ALA A 63 -6.41 6.85 3.68
N ALA A 64 -5.08 6.80 3.75
CA ALA A 64 -4.36 6.25 4.90
C ALA A 64 -4.70 7.01 6.19
N GLY A 65 -4.76 8.34 6.12
CA GLY A 65 -5.12 9.20 7.23
C GLY A 65 -6.54 8.95 7.74
N VAL A 66 -7.53 9.12 6.87
CA VAL A 66 -8.97 9.03 7.23
C VAL A 66 -9.35 7.63 7.70
N VAL A 67 -8.90 6.58 6.99
CA VAL A 67 -9.27 5.19 7.34
C VAL A 67 -8.55 4.74 8.62
N SER A 68 -7.30 5.17 8.87
CA SER A 68 -6.61 4.92 10.14
C SER A 68 -7.27 5.67 11.30
N LEU A 69 -7.72 6.92 11.10
CA LEU A 69 -8.52 7.65 12.08
C LEU A 69 -9.81 6.91 12.39
N ALA A 70 -10.52 6.41 11.38
CA ALA A 70 -11.74 5.63 11.56
C ALA A 70 -11.44 4.35 12.36
N MET A 71 -10.39 3.62 12.06
CA MET A 71 -9.99 2.44 12.82
C MET A 71 -9.68 2.76 14.28
N GLY A 72 -8.96 3.85 14.54
CA GLY A 72 -8.63 4.29 15.89
C GLY A 72 -9.84 4.74 16.70
N LEU A 73 -10.75 5.51 16.09
CA LEU A 73 -11.88 6.10 16.78
C LEU A 73 -13.07 5.15 16.96
N PHE A 74 -13.41 4.35 15.93
CA PHE A 74 -14.60 3.49 15.97
C PHE A 74 -14.31 2.10 16.52
N VAL A 75 -13.10 1.58 16.33
CA VAL A 75 -12.73 0.24 16.79
C VAL A 75 -11.84 0.26 18.03
N ASN A 76 -11.10 1.34 18.22
CA ASN A 76 -10.14 1.53 19.32
C ASN A 76 -9.03 0.45 19.31
N VAL A 77 -8.35 0.27 18.18
CA VAL A 77 -7.24 -0.68 18.02
C VAL A 77 -6.01 0.00 17.43
N PRO A 78 -4.78 -0.45 17.76
CA PRO A 78 -3.53 0.17 17.31
C PRO A 78 -3.13 -0.33 15.92
N VAL A 79 -4.07 -0.32 14.96
CA VAL A 79 -3.86 -0.80 13.59
C VAL A 79 -4.10 0.36 12.62
N ALA A 80 -3.11 0.68 11.82
CA ALA A 80 -3.20 1.66 10.75
C ALA A 80 -3.47 0.98 9.41
N LEU A 81 -4.14 1.71 8.52
CA LEU A 81 -4.51 1.26 7.20
C LEU A 81 -3.92 2.21 6.15
N ALA A 82 -3.57 1.66 5.00
CA ALA A 82 -3.07 2.41 3.85
C ALA A 82 -3.33 1.62 2.56
N PRO A 83 -3.10 2.23 1.36
CA PRO A 83 -3.26 1.52 0.09
C PRO A 83 -2.40 0.25 0.00
N GLY A 84 -3.03 -0.88 -0.36
CA GLY A 84 -2.41 -2.21 -0.36
C GLY A 84 -1.46 -2.42 -1.55
N MET A 85 -0.16 -2.63 -1.28
CA MET A 85 0.87 -2.71 -2.31
C MET A 85 0.63 -3.81 -3.35
N GLY A 86 0.24 -5.01 -2.91
CA GLY A 86 0.00 -6.14 -3.81
C GLY A 86 -1.13 -5.89 -4.79
N LEU A 87 -2.21 -5.29 -4.30
CA LEU A 87 -3.37 -4.94 -5.12
C LEU A 87 -3.12 -3.71 -5.98
N ASN A 88 -2.29 -2.75 -5.54
CA ASN A 88 -1.87 -1.62 -6.36
C ASN A 88 -1.02 -2.08 -7.56
N ALA A 89 -0.12 -3.05 -7.32
CA ALA A 89 0.66 -3.68 -8.39
C ALA A 89 -0.25 -4.42 -9.39
N TYR A 90 -1.27 -5.13 -8.89
CA TYR A 90 -2.26 -5.78 -9.73
C TYR A 90 -3.11 -4.75 -10.50
N PHE A 91 -3.56 -3.68 -9.85
CA PHE A 91 -4.26 -2.56 -10.50
C PHE A 91 -3.47 -2.02 -11.69
N MET A 92 -2.18 -1.70 -11.48
CA MET A 92 -1.29 -1.26 -12.54
C MET A 92 -1.21 -2.30 -13.68
N SER A 93 -1.08 -3.57 -13.34
CA SER A 93 -0.97 -4.62 -14.36
C SER A 93 -2.25 -4.79 -15.19
N VAL A 94 -3.42 -4.59 -14.59
CA VAL A 94 -4.73 -4.61 -15.29
C VAL A 94 -4.82 -3.43 -16.27
N VAL A 95 -4.47 -2.23 -15.84
CA VAL A 95 -4.53 -1.05 -16.69
C VAL A 95 -3.56 -1.16 -17.86
N LEU A 96 -2.28 -1.45 -17.57
CA LEU A 96 -1.24 -1.56 -18.61
C LEU A 96 -1.46 -2.77 -19.53
N GLY A 97 -1.91 -3.90 -18.99
CA GLY A 97 -2.14 -5.12 -19.77
C GLY A 97 -3.35 -5.07 -20.68
N SER A 98 -4.24 -4.11 -20.49
CA SER A 98 -5.48 -3.96 -21.29
C SER A 98 -5.25 -3.32 -22.67
N GLY A 99 -4.05 -2.84 -22.98
CA GLY A 99 -3.77 -2.12 -24.23
C GLY A 99 -4.62 -0.87 -24.42
N GLY A 100 -5.03 -0.20 -23.34
CA GLY A 100 -5.81 1.04 -23.35
C GLY A 100 -7.33 0.86 -23.30
N THR A 101 -7.84 -0.36 -23.23
CA THR A 101 -9.29 -0.63 -23.09
C THR A 101 -9.80 -0.39 -21.68
N ILE A 102 -8.96 -0.61 -20.67
CA ILE A 102 -9.27 -0.34 -19.25
C ILE A 102 -8.45 0.87 -18.81
N THR A 103 -9.11 1.99 -18.63
CA THR A 103 -8.49 3.19 -18.05
C THR A 103 -8.41 3.05 -16.53
N TRP A 104 -7.60 3.88 -15.88
CA TRP A 104 -7.52 3.89 -14.42
C TRP A 104 -8.85 4.24 -13.75
N GLN A 105 -9.71 5.04 -14.40
CA GLN A 105 -11.06 5.36 -13.91
C GLN A 105 -11.94 4.11 -13.87
N ILE A 106 -11.90 3.28 -14.92
CA ILE A 106 -12.62 2.01 -15.01
C ILE A 106 -12.10 1.05 -13.95
N ALA A 107 -10.77 0.95 -13.78
CA ALA A 107 -10.16 0.11 -12.77
C ALA A 107 -10.52 0.57 -11.33
N LEU A 108 -10.57 1.89 -11.05
CA LEU A 108 -11.08 2.42 -9.77
C LEU A 108 -12.56 2.08 -9.57
N GLY A 109 -13.37 2.08 -10.63
CA GLY A 109 -14.76 1.63 -10.60
C GLY A 109 -14.87 0.16 -10.19
N ALA A 110 -14.01 -0.71 -10.70
CA ALA A 110 -13.94 -2.12 -10.31
C ALA A 110 -13.53 -2.29 -8.84
N VAL A 111 -12.52 -1.55 -8.36
CA VAL A 111 -12.11 -1.54 -6.95
C VAL A 111 -13.24 -1.06 -6.04
N PHE A 112 -13.97 -0.02 -6.43
CA PHE A 112 -15.11 0.48 -5.65
C PHE A 112 -16.20 -0.56 -5.51
N VAL A 113 -16.58 -1.25 -6.59
CA VAL A 113 -17.57 -2.33 -6.56
C VAL A 113 -17.07 -3.52 -5.73
N SER A 114 -15.79 -3.88 -5.85
CA SER A 114 -15.14 -4.89 -5.01
C SER A 114 -15.26 -4.55 -3.52
N GLY A 115 -15.01 -3.27 -3.15
CA GLY A 115 -15.15 -2.81 -1.78
C GLY A 115 -16.59 -2.89 -1.25
N LEU A 116 -17.60 -2.55 -2.08
CA LEU A 116 -19.00 -2.72 -1.71
C LEU A 116 -19.36 -4.20 -1.50
N LEU A 117 -18.89 -5.07 -2.39
CA LEU A 117 -19.05 -6.52 -2.24
C LEU A 117 -18.37 -7.01 -0.95
N PHE A 118 -17.20 -6.48 -0.64
CA PHE A 118 -16.42 -6.82 0.55
C PHE A 118 -17.14 -6.38 1.86
N VAL A 119 -17.75 -5.19 1.86
CA VAL A 119 -18.63 -4.75 2.95
C VAL A 119 -19.82 -5.72 3.12
N LEU A 120 -20.48 -6.10 2.02
CA LEU A 120 -21.62 -7.02 2.05
C LEU A 120 -21.21 -8.38 2.63
N LEU A 121 -20.10 -8.96 2.19
CA LEU A 121 -19.55 -10.22 2.70
C LEU A 121 -19.17 -10.13 4.18
N THR A 122 -18.72 -8.95 4.65
CA THR A 122 -18.36 -8.71 6.04
C THR A 122 -19.61 -8.62 6.94
N VAL A 123 -20.63 -7.86 6.52
CA VAL A 123 -21.89 -7.70 7.26
C VAL A 123 -22.66 -9.03 7.35
N THR A 124 -22.69 -9.80 6.28
CA THR A 124 -23.35 -11.11 6.23
C THR A 124 -22.56 -12.23 6.92
N ARG A 125 -21.36 -11.93 7.44
CA ARG A 125 -20.43 -12.89 8.05
C ARG A 125 -19.94 -14.02 7.11
N VAL A 126 -20.23 -13.94 5.84
CA VAL A 126 -19.75 -14.90 4.82
C VAL A 126 -18.23 -14.87 4.76
N ARG A 127 -17.63 -13.68 4.91
CA ARG A 127 -16.16 -13.49 4.96
C ARG A 127 -15.49 -14.41 5.98
N GLN A 128 -16.00 -14.49 7.22
CA GLN A 128 -15.42 -15.33 8.26
C GLN A 128 -15.50 -16.81 7.90
N THR A 129 -16.62 -17.23 7.31
CA THR A 129 -16.82 -18.60 6.86
C THR A 129 -15.87 -18.95 5.71
N MET A 130 -15.71 -18.05 4.74
CA MET A 130 -14.80 -18.24 3.60
C MET A 130 -13.35 -18.38 4.07
N VAL A 131 -12.89 -17.50 4.97
CA VAL A 131 -11.52 -17.59 5.53
C VAL A 131 -11.34 -18.89 6.32
N ALA A 132 -12.34 -19.32 7.08
CA ALA A 132 -12.28 -20.58 7.84
C ALA A 132 -12.23 -21.81 6.93
N ALA A 133 -12.88 -21.75 5.76
CA ALA A 133 -12.92 -22.85 4.79
C ALA A 133 -11.59 -23.04 4.03
N VAL A 134 -10.75 -22.01 3.94
CA VAL A 134 -9.48 -22.08 3.21
C VAL A 134 -8.38 -22.69 4.08
N PRO A 135 -7.71 -23.77 3.63
CA PRO A 135 -6.60 -24.39 4.34
C PRO A 135 -5.46 -23.42 4.64
N PRO A 136 -4.75 -23.57 5.78
CA PRO A 136 -3.62 -22.69 6.13
C PRO A 136 -2.51 -22.66 5.08
N SER A 137 -2.24 -23.79 4.41
CA SER A 137 -1.25 -23.89 3.35
C SER A 137 -1.59 -23.02 2.13
N LEU A 138 -2.87 -22.97 1.75
CA LEU A 138 -3.31 -22.13 0.63
C LEU A 138 -3.23 -20.65 1.00
N ARG A 139 -3.59 -20.27 2.22
CA ARG A 139 -3.41 -18.89 2.72
C ARG A 139 -1.94 -18.46 2.69
N ALA A 140 -1.04 -19.31 3.18
CA ALA A 140 0.40 -19.05 3.09
C ALA A 140 0.88 -18.93 1.63
N GLY A 141 0.38 -19.80 0.73
CA GLY A 141 0.68 -19.73 -0.70
C GLY A 141 0.25 -18.42 -1.35
N ILE A 142 -0.93 -17.89 -1.00
CA ILE A 142 -1.41 -16.59 -1.49
C ILE A 142 -0.46 -15.47 -1.02
N THR A 143 -0.09 -15.43 0.26
CA THR A 143 0.83 -14.42 0.79
C THR A 143 2.19 -14.46 0.10
N VAL A 144 2.78 -15.64 -0.07
CA VAL A 144 4.05 -15.82 -0.79
C VAL A 144 3.91 -15.40 -2.26
N GLY A 145 2.81 -15.75 -2.92
CA GLY A 145 2.53 -15.36 -4.30
C GLY A 145 2.47 -13.84 -4.48
N ILE A 146 1.79 -13.13 -3.58
CA ILE A 146 1.72 -11.66 -3.56
C ILE A 146 3.11 -11.07 -3.33
N GLY A 147 3.87 -11.59 -2.38
CA GLY A 147 5.24 -11.15 -2.10
C GLY A 147 6.16 -11.29 -3.31
N LEU A 148 6.16 -12.47 -3.96
CA LEU A 148 6.94 -12.71 -5.18
C LEU A 148 6.51 -11.79 -6.34
N PHE A 149 5.22 -11.53 -6.48
CA PHE A 149 4.69 -10.62 -7.49
C PHE A 149 5.21 -9.19 -7.28
N ILE A 150 5.11 -8.67 -6.06
CA ILE A 150 5.64 -7.34 -5.71
C ILE A 150 7.15 -7.27 -5.93
N ALA A 151 7.91 -8.29 -5.49
CA ALA A 151 9.36 -8.36 -5.67
C ALA A 151 9.75 -8.36 -7.16
N THR A 152 9.02 -9.10 -8.00
CA THR A 152 9.25 -9.16 -9.45
C THR A 152 9.01 -7.80 -10.10
N ILE A 153 7.96 -7.09 -9.72
CA ILE A 153 7.71 -5.72 -10.18
C ILE A 153 8.84 -4.79 -9.73
N GLY A 154 9.26 -4.88 -8.46
CA GLY A 154 10.40 -4.13 -7.95
C GLY A 154 11.69 -4.38 -8.73
N LEU A 155 11.99 -5.63 -9.07
CA LEU A 155 13.15 -6.00 -9.91
C LEU A 155 13.06 -5.39 -11.31
N LYS A 156 11.86 -5.37 -11.92
CA LYS A 156 11.64 -4.75 -13.22
C LYS A 156 11.79 -3.23 -13.16
N MET A 157 11.13 -2.58 -12.19
CA MET A 157 11.15 -1.12 -12.06
C MET A 157 12.53 -0.58 -11.66
N SER A 158 13.31 -1.35 -10.91
CA SER A 158 14.70 -0.99 -10.56
C SER A 158 15.68 -1.12 -11.74
N GLY A 159 15.26 -1.71 -12.85
CA GLY A 159 16.15 -2.02 -13.96
C GLY A 159 17.14 -3.16 -13.68
N LEU A 160 17.01 -3.86 -12.54
CA LEU A 160 17.81 -5.04 -12.21
C LEU A 160 17.38 -6.27 -13.02
N MET A 161 16.10 -6.30 -13.41
CA MET A 161 15.54 -7.31 -14.31
C MET A 161 14.95 -6.63 -15.54
N THR A 162 15.26 -7.13 -16.70
CA THR A 162 14.66 -6.74 -17.97
C THR A 162 13.95 -7.93 -18.59
N ILE A 163 13.02 -7.64 -19.47
CA ILE A 163 12.35 -8.65 -20.28
C ILE A 163 12.97 -8.54 -21.66
N SER A 164 13.75 -9.54 -22.06
CA SER A 164 14.34 -9.59 -23.39
C SER A 164 13.40 -10.30 -24.35
N VAL A 165 13.22 -9.69 -25.52
CA VAL A 165 12.57 -10.32 -26.66
C VAL A 165 13.71 -10.87 -27.54
N PRO A 166 13.79 -12.20 -27.78
CA PRO A 166 14.81 -12.74 -28.65
C PRO A 166 14.73 -12.14 -30.05
N PRO A 167 15.88 -11.98 -30.75
CA PRO A 167 15.89 -11.52 -32.14
C PRO A 167 15.00 -12.41 -33.03
N GLY A 168 14.16 -11.81 -33.83
CA GLY A 168 13.24 -12.52 -34.73
C GLY A 168 11.80 -12.66 -34.23
N HIS A 169 11.49 -12.22 -32.99
CA HIS A 169 10.12 -12.16 -32.49
C HIS A 169 9.60 -10.72 -32.62
N ALA A 170 8.59 -10.55 -33.46
CA ALA A 170 7.96 -9.23 -33.63
C ALA A 170 6.95 -8.95 -32.51
N VAL A 171 7.04 -7.75 -31.93
CA VAL A 171 5.94 -7.20 -31.14
C VAL A 171 4.86 -6.80 -32.15
N ASP A 172 3.66 -7.37 -32.02
CA ASP A 172 2.53 -7.01 -32.86
C ASP A 172 1.80 -5.79 -32.28
N PRO A 173 1.95 -4.60 -32.85
CA PRO A 173 1.30 -3.39 -32.35
C PRO A 173 -0.23 -3.46 -32.44
N ALA A 174 -0.76 -4.27 -33.38
CA ALA A 174 -2.21 -4.44 -33.58
C ALA A 174 -2.85 -5.28 -32.45
N LYS A 175 -2.07 -6.05 -31.72
CA LYS A 175 -2.50 -6.85 -30.55
C LYS A 175 -2.11 -6.23 -29.23
N GLY A 176 -1.91 -4.91 -29.17
CA GLY A 176 -1.58 -4.19 -27.94
C GLY A 176 -0.18 -4.48 -27.40
N GLY A 177 0.76 -4.85 -28.26
CA GLY A 177 2.14 -5.14 -27.86
C GLY A 177 2.34 -6.49 -27.20
N VAL A 178 1.38 -7.43 -27.29
CA VAL A 178 1.53 -8.80 -26.82
C VAL A 178 2.56 -9.51 -27.68
N LEU A 179 3.58 -10.08 -27.04
CA LEU A 179 4.60 -10.89 -27.71
C LEU A 179 3.93 -12.06 -28.42
N ALA A 180 4.10 -12.13 -29.74
CA ALA A 180 3.72 -13.31 -30.50
C ALA A 180 4.76 -14.41 -30.25
N GLY A 181 4.38 -15.45 -29.47
CA GLY A 181 5.21 -16.63 -29.22
C GLY A 181 5.80 -16.72 -27.82
N ASP A 182 6.35 -17.87 -27.48
CA ASP A 182 6.79 -18.33 -26.15
C ASP A 182 8.06 -17.68 -25.59
N ALA A 183 8.42 -16.50 -26.04
CA ALA A 183 9.73 -15.90 -25.79
C ALA A 183 9.69 -14.75 -24.75
N PHE A 184 9.12 -15.01 -23.60
CA PHE A 184 9.26 -14.16 -22.43
C PHE A 184 10.43 -14.66 -21.59
N LEU A 185 11.61 -14.06 -21.75
CA LEU A 185 12.78 -14.42 -20.96
C LEU A 185 13.15 -13.27 -20.02
N PRO A 186 13.04 -13.46 -18.71
CA PRO A 186 13.65 -12.54 -17.76
C PRO A 186 15.17 -12.60 -17.92
N ALA A 187 15.78 -11.44 -18.09
CA ALA A 187 17.22 -11.28 -18.20
C ALA A 187 17.73 -10.31 -17.12
N LEU A 188 18.98 -10.43 -16.75
CA LEU A 188 19.62 -9.44 -15.90
C LEU A 188 19.66 -8.09 -16.62
N GLY A 189 19.33 -7.03 -15.89
CA GLY A 189 19.45 -5.67 -16.38
C GLY A 189 20.90 -5.23 -16.55
N ASP A 190 21.13 -4.19 -17.33
CA ASP A 190 22.45 -3.59 -17.50
C ASP A 190 22.78 -2.67 -16.31
N PHE A 191 23.20 -3.27 -15.20
CA PHE A 191 23.63 -2.54 -14.01
C PHE A 191 25.09 -2.04 -14.07
N ILE A 192 25.82 -2.33 -15.17
CA ILE A 192 27.18 -1.83 -15.38
C ILE A 192 27.14 -0.43 -15.99
N HIS A 193 26.27 -0.19 -16.98
CA HIS A 193 26.23 1.07 -17.71
C HIS A 193 25.04 1.98 -17.29
N ARG A 194 23.99 1.43 -16.67
CA ARG A 194 22.82 2.20 -16.26
C ARG A 194 22.93 2.68 -14.82
N ARG A 195 23.03 4.01 -14.65
CA ARG A 195 23.12 4.66 -13.34
C ARG A 195 21.90 4.39 -12.45
N ASP A 196 20.70 4.27 -13.03
CA ASP A 196 19.49 3.93 -12.32
C ASP A 196 19.58 2.56 -11.63
N ALA A 197 20.04 1.55 -12.36
CA ALA A 197 20.21 0.19 -11.82
C ALA A 197 21.33 0.14 -10.76
N GLN A 198 22.40 0.91 -10.92
CA GLN A 198 23.45 1.05 -9.91
C GLN A 198 22.90 1.69 -8.63
N LEU A 199 22.14 2.78 -8.75
CA LEU A 199 21.50 3.45 -7.62
C LEU A 199 20.53 2.49 -6.92
N ALA A 200 19.76 1.70 -7.67
CA ALA A 200 18.86 0.70 -7.13
C ALA A 200 19.61 -0.37 -6.33
N LEU A 201 20.75 -0.87 -6.79
CA LEU A 201 21.58 -1.82 -6.04
C LEU A 201 22.10 -1.21 -4.73
N VAL A 202 22.61 0.02 -4.78
CA VAL A 202 23.07 0.72 -3.58
C VAL A 202 21.93 0.90 -2.58
N THR A 203 20.77 1.34 -3.06
CA THR A 203 19.58 1.53 -2.20
C THR A 203 19.10 0.22 -1.60
N LEU A 204 19.08 -0.87 -2.38
CA LEU A 204 18.73 -2.20 -1.91
C LEU A 204 19.70 -2.68 -0.81
N ALA A 205 21.01 -2.48 -1.02
CA ALA A 205 22.01 -2.83 -0.02
C ALA A 205 21.83 -2.02 1.28
N VAL A 206 21.57 -0.71 1.18
CA VAL A 206 21.28 0.15 2.36
C VAL A 206 20.04 -0.36 3.09
N ILE A 207 18.94 -0.63 2.38
CA ILE A 207 17.71 -1.15 2.98
C ILE A 207 18.00 -2.49 3.67
N ALA A 208 18.68 -3.43 3.01
CA ALA A 208 19.00 -4.74 3.56
C ALA A 208 19.85 -4.63 4.84
N VAL A 209 20.85 -3.77 4.87
CA VAL A 209 21.68 -3.52 6.07
C VAL A 209 20.82 -2.94 7.20
N LEU A 210 20.00 -1.92 6.92
CA LEU A 210 19.14 -1.31 7.94
C LEU A 210 18.13 -2.33 8.51
N MET A 211 17.58 -3.19 7.65
CA MET A 211 16.69 -4.28 8.08
C MET A 211 17.41 -5.33 8.93
N ALA A 212 18.63 -5.73 8.53
CA ALA A 212 19.46 -6.65 9.31
C ALA A 212 19.82 -6.07 10.70
N LEU A 213 20.05 -4.76 10.78
CA LEU A 213 20.26 -4.04 12.03
C LEU A 213 18.95 -3.74 12.80
N ARG A 214 17.81 -4.19 12.28
CA ARG A 214 16.47 -4.00 12.87
C ARG A 214 16.12 -2.53 13.11
N VAL A 215 16.58 -1.64 12.23
CA VAL A 215 16.27 -0.21 12.29
C VAL A 215 14.79 0.00 11.94
N ARG A 216 14.06 0.70 12.82
CA ARG A 216 12.66 1.06 12.56
C ARG A 216 12.60 2.06 11.40
N GLY A 217 11.70 1.83 10.43
CA GLY A 217 11.60 2.67 9.22
C GLY A 217 12.74 2.47 8.22
N ALA A 218 13.41 1.30 8.20
CA ALA A 218 14.50 0.96 7.30
C ALA A 218 14.18 1.29 5.82
N LEU A 219 12.94 1.04 5.38
CA LEU A 219 12.49 1.33 4.02
C LEU A 219 12.50 2.84 3.73
N LEU A 220 11.88 3.65 4.60
CA LEU A 220 11.84 5.11 4.44
C LEU A 220 13.24 5.73 4.50
N ILE A 221 14.07 5.29 5.45
CA ILE A 221 15.46 5.76 5.58
C ILE A 221 16.26 5.36 4.35
N GLY A 222 16.08 4.12 3.85
CA GLY A 222 16.73 3.65 2.63
C GLY A 222 16.34 4.47 1.40
N ILE A 223 15.05 4.81 1.25
CA ILE A 223 14.58 5.71 0.20
C ILE A 223 15.23 7.09 0.33
N ALA A 224 15.25 7.67 1.53
CA ALA A 224 15.88 8.98 1.75
C ALA A 224 17.38 8.97 1.41
N VAL A 225 18.12 7.97 1.89
CA VAL A 225 19.55 7.81 1.59
C VAL A 225 19.78 7.59 0.10
N GLY A 226 19.00 6.70 -0.53
CA GLY A 226 19.09 6.45 -1.97
C GLY A 226 18.82 7.71 -2.80
N THR A 227 17.81 8.51 -2.43
CA THR A 227 17.51 9.79 -3.08
C THR A 227 18.69 10.75 -3.00
N LEU A 228 19.32 10.87 -1.81
CA LEU A 228 20.51 11.72 -1.63
C LEU A 228 21.73 11.19 -2.42
N VAL A 229 21.96 9.89 -2.42
CA VAL A 229 23.04 9.27 -3.23
C VAL A 229 22.79 9.45 -4.73
N GLY A 230 21.53 9.48 -5.15
CA GLY A 230 21.15 9.71 -6.55
C GLY A 230 21.53 11.08 -7.10
N VAL A 231 21.73 12.09 -6.23
CA VAL A 231 22.12 13.45 -6.65
C VAL A 231 23.48 13.48 -7.36
N PRO A 232 24.59 13.04 -6.72
CA PRO A 232 25.88 13.02 -7.39
C PRO A 232 25.95 12.04 -8.57
N MET A 233 25.05 11.04 -8.63
CA MET A 233 24.92 10.13 -9.76
C MET A 233 24.14 10.75 -10.94
N GLY A 234 23.51 11.91 -10.76
CA GLY A 234 22.71 12.58 -11.78
C GLY A 234 21.38 11.86 -12.07
N VAL A 235 20.86 11.06 -11.13
CA VAL A 235 19.58 10.34 -11.22
C VAL A 235 18.49 11.08 -10.47
N THR A 236 18.83 11.78 -9.38
CA THR A 236 17.90 12.59 -8.60
C THR A 236 18.07 14.06 -8.93
N ASP A 237 16.96 14.72 -9.29
CA ASP A 237 16.93 16.16 -9.58
C ASP A 237 16.02 16.88 -8.59
N PHE A 238 16.58 17.82 -7.83
CA PHE A 238 15.84 18.66 -6.89
C PHE A 238 15.27 19.94 -7.53
N SER A 239 15.53 20.21 -8.81
CA SER A 239 15.00 21.40 -9.50
C SER A 239 13.46 21.42 -9.51
N ALA A 240 12.84 20.24 -9.54
CA ALA A 240 11.39 20.09 -9.47
C ALA A 240 10.77 20.66 -8.17
N LEU A 241 11.51 20.76 -7.07
CA LEU A 241 11.03 21.36 -5.82
C LEU A 241 10.78 22.85 -5.94
N GLY A 242 11.51 23.54 -6.81
CA GLY A 242 11.38 25.01 -7.02
C GLY A 242 10.11 25.40 -7.79
N SER A 243 9.56 24.48 -8.57
CA SER A 243 8.35 24.68 -9.38
C SER A 243 7.10 24.02 -8.78
N ALA A 244 7.26 23.11 -7.83
CA ALA A 244 6.15 22.38 -7.22
C ALA A 244 5.42 23.25 -6.19
N GLY A 245 4.09 23.31 -6.32
CA GLY A 245 3.23 23.88 -5.27
C GLY A 245 3.27 23.02 -4.00
N TRP A 246 3.40 23.69 -2.83
CA TRP A 246 3.36 23.00 -1.52
C TRP A 246 1.94 22.57 -1.12
N LEU A 247 0.92 22.94 -1.90
CA LEU A 247 -0.45 22.51 -1.75
C LEU A 247 -0.85 21.73 -3.00
N PRO A 248 -1.63 20.65 -2.82
CA PRO A 248 -2.13 19.88 -3.95
C PRO A 248 -2.98 20.76 -4.88
N ASP A 249 -2.82 20.57 -6.16
CA ASP A 249 -3.71 21.16 -7.16
C ASP A 249 -5.05 20.43 -7.10
N PHE A 250 -6.05 21.07 -6.51
CA PHE A 250 -7.36 20.48 -6.30
C PHE A 250 -8.11 20.18 -7.61
N ASP A 251 -7.75 20.82 -8.71
CA ASP A 251 -8.36 20.57 -10.03
C ASP A 251 -7.85 19.27 -10.69
N ARG A 252 -6.71 18.76 -10.22
CA ARG A 252 -6.09 17.51 -10.71
C ARG A 252 -6.34 16.30 -9.82
N LEU A 253 -7.09 16.45 -8.73
CA LEU A 253 -7.35 15.34 -7.83
C LEU A 253 -8.26 14.30 -8.50
N ALA A 254 -7.98 13.03 -8.24
CA ALA A 254 -8.76 11.89 -8.74
C ALA A 254 -9.98 11.56 -7.88
N VAL A 255 -10.40 12.47 -6.98
CA VAL A 255 -11.52 12.24 -6.05
C VAL A 255 -12.83 12.12 -6.84
N GLY A 256 -13.49 10.97 -6.72
CA GLY A 256 -14.73 10.67 -7.43
C GLY A 256 -14.59 10.44 -8.94
N ALA A 257 -13.37 10.36 -9.47
CA ALA A 257 -13.11 10.16 -10.89
C ALA A 257 -13.31 8.71 -11.38
N LEU A 258 -13.85 7.83 -10.52
CA LEU A 258 -14.09 6.42 -10.83
C LEU A 258 -15.26 6.24 -11.82
N ASP A 259 -15.11 5.28 -12.75
CA ASP A 259 -16.15 4.91 -13.71
C ASP A 259 -16.71 3.50 -13.43
N VAL A 260 -17.75 3.46 -12.57
CA VAL A 260 -18.45 2.20 -12.25
C VAL A 260 -19.21 1.64 -13.45
N LYS A 261 -19.80 2.52 -14.28
CA LYS A 261 -20.56 2.09 -15.46
C LYS A 261 -19.64 1.43 -16.48
N GLY A 262 -18.47 2.03 -16.73
CA GLY A 262 -17.43 1.46 -17.59
C GLY A 262 -16.93 0.11 -17.06
N ALA A 263 -16.69 -0.03 -15.74
CA ALA A 263 -16.26 -1.28 -15.14
C ALA A 263 -17.26 -2.42 -15.33
N LEU A 264 -18.56 -2.14 -15.19
CA LEU A 264 -19.61 -3.13 -15.39
C LEU A 264 -19.86 -3.41 -16.89
N ALA A 265 -19.73 -2.41 -17.76
CA ALA A 265 -19.94 -2.55 -19.19
C ALA A 265 -18.83 -3.37 -19.89
N VAL A 266 -17.60 -3.24 -19.45
CA VAL A 266 -16.45 -4.04 -19.95
C VAL A 266 -16.46 -5.47 -19.39
N GLY A 267 -17.32 -5.73 -18.40
CA GLY A 267 -17.48 -7.09 -17.85
C GLY A 267 -16.35 -7.50 -16.90
N LEU A 268 -15.79 -6.57 -16.13
CA LEU A 268 -14.67 -6.82 -15.20
C LEU A 268 -15.07 -7.64 -13.94
N ILE A 269 -15.98 -8.58 -14.07
CA ILE A 269 -16.46 -9.39 -12.93
C ILE A 269 -15.33 -10.23 -12.34
N ASP A 270 -14.49 -10.81 -13.16
CA ASP A 270 -13.30 -11.57 -12.78
C ASP A 270 -12.31 -10.71 -12.00
N ILE A 271 -12.06 -9.49 -12.45
CA ILE A 271 -11.18 -8.52 -11.78
C ILE A 271 -11.77 -8.08 -10.44
N ILE A 272 -13.07 -7.75 -10.40
CA ILE A 272 -13.79 -7.39 -9.16
C ILE A 272 -13.71 -8.54 -8.14
N LEU A 273 -13.96 -9.77 -8.57
CA LEU A 273 -13.86 -10.94 -7.71
C LEU A 273 -12.42 -11.15 -7.23
N LEU A 274 -11.43 -10.98 -8.09
CA LEU A 274 -10.03 -11.15 -7.72
C LEU A 274 -9.60 -10.11 -6.68
N PHE A 275 -9.93 -8.82 -6.86
CA PHE A 275 -9.72 -7.80 -5.84
C PHE A 275 -10.36 -8.20 -4.51
N THR A 276 -11.62 -8.65 -4.54
CA THR A 276 -12.36 -9.06 -3.34
C THR A 276 -11.69 -10.24 -2.64
N PHE A 277 -11.27 -11.26 -3.39
CA PHE A 277 -10.65 -12.46 -2.81
C PHE A 277 -9.26 -12.18 -2.24
N VAL A 278 -8.41 -11.47 -2.97
CA VAL A 278 -7.06 -11.14 -2.50
C VAL A 278 -7.15 -10.29 -1.25
N GLU A 279 -7.99 -9.24 -1.25
CA GLU A 279 -8.22 -8.37 -0.09
C GLU A 279 -8.72 -9.16 1.13
N LEU A 280 -9.59 -10.15 0.91
CA LEU A 280 -10.14 -10.98 1.98
C LEU A 280 -9.05 -11.71 2.77
N PHE A 281 -8.04 -12.25 2.09
CA PHE A 281 -6.97 -13.01 2.74
C PHE A 281 -5.89 -12.11 3.32
N ASP A 282 -5.51 -11.06 2.60
CA ASP A 282 -4.49 -10.11 3.02
C ASP A 282 -4.90 -9.40 4.32
N SER A 283 -6.05 -8.77 4.29
CA SER A 283 -6.59 -7.98 5.38
C SER A 283 -6.93 -8.83 6.62
N PHE A 284 -7.53 -10.03 6.45
CA PHE A 284 -7.86 -10.90 7.58
C PHE A 284 -6.61 -11.37 8.33
N GLY A 285 -5.61 -11.83 7.61
CA GLY A 285 -4.35 -12.30 8.18
C GLY A 285 -3.66 -11.20 8.98
N THR A 286 -3.55 -10.02 8.39
CA THR A 286 -2.92 -8.85 8.99
C THR A 286 -3.69 -8.34 10.21
N LEU A 287 -5.02 -8.23 10.14
CA LEU A 287 -5.84 -7.80 11.28
C LEU A 287 -5.75 -8.78 12.45
N VAL A 288 -5.94 -10.07 12.20
CA VAL A 288 -5.88 -11.06 13.27
C VAL A 288 -4.46 -11.14 13.86
N GLY A 289 -3.43 -11.12 13.04
CA GLY A 289 -2.03 -11.14 13.48
C GLY A 289 -1.68 -9.94 14.37
N THR A 290 -2.01 -8.73 13.93
CA THR A 290 -1.74 -7.49 14.68
C THR A 290 -2.55 -7.39 15.96
N LEU A 291 -3.85 -7.71 15.92
CA LEU A 291 -4.72 -7.70 17.10
C LEU A 291 -4.29 -8.75 18.15
N ASN A 292 -3.85 -9.93 17.71
CA ASN A 292 -3.30 -10.95 18.59
C ASN A 292 -2.01 -10.45 19.26
N ARG A 293 -1.11 -9.85 18.48
CA ARG A 293 0.14 -9.27 19.00
C ARG A 293 -0.11 -8.12 19.98
N ALA A 294 -1.18 -7.34 19.77
CA ALA A 294 -1.63 -6.31 20.71
C ALA A 294 -2.28 -6.88 21.99
N GLY A 295 -2.52 -8.19 22.05
CA GLY A 295 -3.16 -8.87 23.18
C GLY A 295 -4.66 -8.66 23.26
N LEU A 296 -5.30 -8.19 22.18
CA LEU A 296 -6.74 -7.83 22.12
C LEU A 296 -7.65 -9.03 21.83
N LEU A 297 -7.07 -10.22 21.55
CA LEU A 297 -7.83 -11.45 21.26
C LEU A 297 -7.86 -12.44 22.44
N LYS A 298 -7.35 -12.05 23.62
CA LYS A 298 -7.31 -12.92 24.81
C LYS A 298 -8.71 -13.34 25.29
N ASP A 299 -9.66 -12.42 25.32
CA ASP A 299 -11.08 -12.72 25.55
C ASP A 299 -11.73 -13.05 24.21
N ARG A 300 -12.25 -14.27 24.06
CA ARG A 300 -12.83 -14.76 22.82
C ARG A 300 -14.01 -13.93 22.33
N LYS A 301 -14.96 -13.61 23.21
CA LYS A 301 -16.17 -12.85 22.83
C LYS A 301 -15.86 -11.41 22.46
N GLN A 302 -14.98 -10.75 23.22
CA GLN A 302 -14.53 -9.39 22.94
C GLN A 302 -13.65 -9.36 21.71
N GLY A 303 -12.75 -10.34 21.53
CA GLY A 303 -11.91 -10.48 20.37
C GLY A 303 -12.71 -10.65 19.07
N GLU A 304 -13.69 -11.55 19.03
CA GLU A 304 -14.58 -11.73 17.87
C GLU A 304 -15.31 -10.43 17.47
N ARG A 305 -15.81 -9.66 18.46
CA ARG A 305 -16.45 -8.36 18.21
C ARG A 305 -15.46 -7.32 17.69
N THR A 306 -14.26 -7.27 18.25
CA THR A 306 -13.21 -6.34 17.82
C THR A 306 -12.76 -6.64 16.40
N VAL A 307 -12.50 -7.91 16.07
CA VAL A 307 -12.18 -8.35 14.72
C VAL A 307 -13.30 -7.98 13.74
N GLY A 308 -14.56 -8.27 14.09
CA GLY A 308 -15.69 -7.95 13.22
C GLY A 308 -15.83 -6.45 12.91
N ARG A 309 -15.63 -5.58 13.90
CA ARG A 309 -15.64 -4.12 13.71
C ARG A 309 -14.43 -3.65 12.89
N ALA A 310 -13.24 -4.19 13.17
CA ALA A 310 -12.05 -3.85 12.42
C ALA A 310 -12.19 -4.25 10.94
N MET A 311 -12.73 -5.45 10.67
CA MET A 311 -13.02 -5.92 9.32
C MET A 311 -14.04 -5.04 8.58
N LEU A 312 -15.00 -4.44 9.30
CA LEU A 312 -15.97 -3.54 8.66
C LEU A 312 -15.34 -2.21 8.26
N VAL A 313 -14.50 -1.62 9.13
CA VAL A 313 -13.75 -0.39 8.80
C VAL A 313 -12.78 -0.63 7.64
N ASP A 314 -12.09 -1.76 7.65
CA ASP A 314 -11.19 -2.20 6.61
C ASP A 314 -11.93 -2.36 5.26
N ALA A 315 -13.05 -3.08 5.23
CA ALA A 315 -13.87 -3.24 4.04
C ALA A 315 -14.42 -1.92 3.49
N ALA A 316 -14.86 -1.01 4.37
CA ALA A 316 -15.29 0.34 3.98
C ALA A 316 -14.11 1.17 3.45
N GLY A 317 -12.89 0.93 3.97
CA GLY A 317 -11.65 1.54 3.52
C GLY A 317 -11.34 1.28 2.06
N VAL A 318 -11.65 0.09 1.54
CA VAL A 318 -11.47 -0.26 0.12
C VAL A 318 -12.28 0.66 -0.80
N SER A 319 -13.57 0.80 -0.55
CA SER A 319 -14.43 1.71 -1.34
C SER A 319 -14.07 3.18 -1.12
N ALA A 320 -13.70 3.56 0.10
CA ALA A 320 -13.25 4.92 0.41
C ALA A 320 -11.95 5.26 -0.33
N GLY A 321 -11.00 4.32 -0.43
CA GLY A 321 -9.78 4.48 -1.21
C GLY A 321 -10.07 4.75 -2.69
N ALA A 322 -10.91 3.93 -3.30
CA ALA A 322 -11.33 4.11 -4.69
C ALA A 322 -12.01 5.46 -4.94
N LEU A 323 -12.88 5.92 -4.01
CA LEU A 323 -13.51 7.24 -4.09
C LEU A 323 -12.50 8.39 -3.98
N LEU A 324 -11.46 8.23 -3.18
CA LEU A 324 -10.40 9.24 -3.01
C LEU A 324 -9.39 9.23 -4.16
N GLY A 325 -9.44 8.25 -5.06
CA GLY A 325 -8.53 8.15 -6.20
C GLY A 325 -7.28 7.31 -5.92
N THR A 326 -7.36 6.36 -4.98
CA THR A 326 -6.33 5.31 -4.80
C THR A 326 -6.97 3.93 -4.95
N SER A 327 -6.17 2.88 -4.97
CA SER A 327 -6.66 1.51 -5.03
C SER A 327 -7.22 1.06 -3.66
N THR A 328 -7.21 -0.24 -3.36
CA THR A 328 -7.72 -0.78 -2.09
C THR A 328 -6.95 -0.24 -0.89
N VAL A 329 -7.65 0.06 0.19
CA VAL A 329 -7.03 0.47 1.47
C VAL A 329 -7.25 -0.64 2.48
N THR A 330 -6.17 -1.19 3.01
CA THR A 330 -6.15 -2.37 3.87
C THR A 330 -5.31 -2.20 5.13
N ALA A 331 -5.47 -3.10 6.10
CA ALA A 331 -4.67 -3.10 7.33
C ALA A 331 -3.20 -3.44 7.06
N TYR A 332 -2.28 -2.70 7.69
CA TYR A 332 -0.85 -2.82 7.47
C TYR A 332 -0.15 -3.59 8.59
N ILE A 333 0.69 -4.57 8.17
CA ILE A 333 1.48 -5.40 9.10
C ILE A 333 2.52 -4.58 9.87
N GLU A 334 2.98 -3.46 9.33
CA GLU A 334 3.88 -2.49 9.97
C GLU A 334 3.31 -1.90 11.25
N SER A 335 1.99 -1.94 11.45
CA SER A 335 1.33 -1.64 12.72
C SER A 335 1.91 -2.46 13.88
N ALA A 336 2.47 -3.64 13.59
CA ALA A 336 3.17 -4.45 14.57
C ALA A 336 4.39 -3.74 15.18
N SER A 337 5.00 -2.78 14.48
CA SER A 337 6.12 -1.99 14.99
C SER A 337 5.68 -1.02 16.08
N GLY A 338 4.54 -0.34 15.89
CA GLY A 338 3.93 0.50 16.93
C GLY A 338 3.43 -0.32 18.11
N ILE A 339 2.82 -1.49 17.87
CA ILE A 339 2.42 -2.42 18.91
C ILE A 339 3.64 -2.88 19.73
N ALA A 340 4.77 -3.16 19.09
CA ALA A 340 6.03 -3.49 19.74
C ALA A 340 6.62 -2.31 20.53
N ALA A 341 6.33 -1.07 20.13
CA ALA A 341 6.68 0.15 20.87
C ALA A 341 5.74 0.44 22.05
N GLY A 342 4.73 -0.39 22.27
CA GLY A 342 3.81 -0.29 23.41
C GLY A 342 2.38 0.15 23.07
N GLY A 343 2.05 0.36 21.79
CA GLY A 343 0.70 0.71 21.33
C GLY A 343 -0.31 -0.38 21.66
N ARG A 344 -1.45 0.01 22.26
CA ARG A 344 -2.51 -0.91 22.71
C ARG A 344 -3.90 -0.41 22.37
N THR A 345 -4.02 0.86 21.99
CA THR A 345 -5.30 1.52 21.80
C THR A 345 -5.41 2.18 20.43
N GLY A 346 -6.61 2.66 20.12
CA GLY A 346 -6.87 3.43 18.91
C GLY A 346 -6.11 4.76 18.81
N LEU A 347 -5.57 5.27 19.93
CA LEU A 347 -4.80 6.50 19.92
C LEU A 347 -3.51 6.34 19.08
N THR A 348 -2.90 5.15 19.05
CA THR A 348 -1.81 4.81 18.12
C THR A 348 -2.23 5.01 16.66
N ALA A 349 -3.37 4.43 16.25
CA ALA A 349 -3.88 4.56 14.88
C ALA A 349 -4.29 5.99 14.54
N VAL A 350 -4.90 6.72 15.48
CA VAL A 350 -5.24 8.15 15.34
C VAL A 350 -3.97 8.98 15.11
N THR A 351 -2.93 8.75 15.91
CA THR A 351 -1.64 9.45 15.73
C THR A 351 -1.04 9.18 14.36
N THR A 352 -1.04 7.92 13.92
CA THR A 352 -0.56 7.54 12.59
C THR A 352 -1.39 8.22 11.49
N GLY A 353 -2.72 8.23 11.61
CA GLY A 353 -3.62 8.87 10.66
C GLY A 353 -3.40 10.37 10.54
N VAL A 354 -3.23 11.07 11.69
CA VAL A 354 -2.92 12.51 11.70
C VAL A 354 -1.58 12.80 11.02
N LEU A 355 -0.56 11.94 11.23
CA LEU A 355 0.74 12.10 10.58
C LEU A 355 0.67 11.86 9.07
N PHE A 356 -0.17 10.92 8.60
CA PHE A 356 -0.42 10.77 7.15
C PHE A 356 -1.10 12.01 6.55
N LEU A 357 -2.08 12.60 7.23
CA LEU A 357 -2.68 13.88 6.79
C LEU A 357 -1.66 15.02 6.82
N ALA A 358 -0.81 15.08 7.84
CA ALA A 358 0.27 16.08 7.90
C ALA A 358 1.32 15.87 6.80
N ALA A 359 1.50 14.63 6.31
CA ALA A 359 2.41 14.34 5.20
C ALA A 359 1.97 14.92 3.85
N LEU A 360 0.74 15.46 3.72
CA LEU A 360 0.31 16.19 2.52
C LEU A 360 1.25 17.35 2.18
N TRP A 361 1.85 18.00 3.18
CA TRP A 361 2.87 19.02 2.95
C TRP A 361 4.20 18.49 2.41
N LEU A 362 4.37 17.16 2.35
CA LEU A 362 5.54 16.51 1.76
C LEU A 362 5.32 16.12 0.29
N ALA A 363 4.18 16.48 -0.31
CA ALA A 363 3.83 16.13 -1.68
C ALA A 363 4.93 16.48 -2.71
N PRO A 364 5.60 17.65 -2.66
CA PRO A 364 6.68 17.97 -3.59
C PRO A 364 7.86 16.99 -3.54
N LEU A 365 8.10 16.33 -2.40
CA LEU A 365 9.15 15.34 -2.27
C LEU A 365 8.87 14.08 -3.08
N ALA A 366 7.59 13.74 -3.32
CA ALA A 366 7.23 12.58 -4.12
C ALA A 366 7.70 12.69 -5.58
N LEU A 367 7.76 13.91 -6.11
CA LEU A 367 8.22 14.19 -7.48
C LEU A 367 9.75 14.03 -7.62
N VAL A 368 10.48 14.18 -6.52
CA VAL A 368 11.96 14.13 -6.50
C VAL A 368 12.48 12.70 -6.31
N VAL A 369 11.73 11.85 -5.62
CA VAL A 369 12.17 10.47 -5.33
C VAL A 369 12.12 9.61 -6.59
N PRO A 370 13.25 9.17 -7.18
CA PRO A 370 13.22 8.40 -8.43
C PRO A 370 12.75 6.96 -8.23
N SER A 371 12.21 6.35 -9.30
CA SER A 371 11.78 4.95 -9.30
C SER A 371 12.92 3.98 -8.95
N ALA A 372 14.14 4.30 -9.34
CA ALA A 372 15.36 3.55 -8.98
C ALA A 372 15.57 3.41 -7.45
N VAL A 373 14.99 4.31 -6.65
CA VAL A 373 15.11 4.32 -5.19
C VAL A 373 13.90 3.67 -4.51
N THR A 374 12.71 3.82 -5.07
CA THR A 374 11.48 3.23 -4.51
C THR A 374 11.34 1.74 -4.86
N ALA A 375 11.81 1.33 -6.04
CA ALA A 375 11.73 -0.06 -6.49
C ALA A 375 12.48 -1.06 -5.57
N PRO A 376 13.68 -0.77 -5.02
CA PRO A 376 14.32 -1.60 -4.00
C PRO A 376 13.48 -1.82 -2.74
N ALA A 377 12.70 -0.82 -2.33
CA ALA A 377 11.79 -1.00 -1.20
C ALA A 377 10.69 -2.02 -1.50
N LEU A 378 10.18 -2.08 -2.75
CA LEU A 378 9.24 -3.11 -3.19
C LEU A 378 9.85 -4.51 -3.15
N ILE A 379 11.12 -4.66 -3.58
CA ILE A 379 11.83 -5.95 -3.49
C ILE A 379 11.90 -6.39 -2.02
N ALA A 380 12.27 -5.47 -1.13
CA ALA A 380 12.37 -5.77 0.29
C ALA A 380 11.03 -6.14 0.91
N VAL A 381 9.95 -5.41 0.58
CA VAL A 381 8.57 -5.71 1.05
C VAL A 381 8.08 -7.06 0.52
N GLY A 382 8.39 -7.37 -0.74
CA GLY A 382 7.96 -8.64 -1.33
C GLY A 382 8.65 -9.88 -0.75
N VAL A 383 9.80 -9.70 -0.08
CA VAL A 383 10.56 -10.78 0.59
C VAL A 383 10.13 -10.96 2.05
N LEU A 384 9.52 -9.95 2.69
CA LEU A 384 9.02 -9.98 4.07
C LEU A 384 7.70 -10.74 4.18
#